data_7940057d74fd3e28ac4addf0c4c8712d
#
_entry.id   7940057d74fd3e28ac4addf0c4c8712d
#
_cell.length_a   1.000
_cell.length_b   1.000
_cell.length_c   1.000
_cell.angle_alpha   90.00
_cell.angle_beta   90.00
_cell.angle_gamma   90.00
#
_symmetry.space_group_name_H-M   'P 1'
#
loop_
_entity.id
_entity.type
_entity.pdbx_description
1 polymer ?
#
loop_
_entity_poly.entity_id
_entity_poly.type
_entity_poly.pdbx_seq_one_letter_code
_entity_poly.pdbx_strand_id
1 'polypeptide(L)'
;MIKTIDRLMQFIEYSGMSARQFDLSIGASNGYTLRMKKNHASVGSDVIETIIRTYPQLNLIWLMTGEGQMLNPDKAILKSGQLPLSEQKQLEQIIEAKIRQRQEKELRALLEEVTAEIEKRKGKEAD
;
A
#
# COMPACT_ATOMS: atom_id res chain seq x y z
N MET A 1 -3.29 -22.15 23.56
CA MET A 1 -3.13 -22.45 22.14
C MET A 1 -3.67 -21.30 21.31
N ILE A 2 -2.89 -20.81 20.37
CA ILE A 2 -3.34 -19.71 19.49
C ILE A 2 -4.20 -20.29 18.38
N LYS A 3 -5.45 -19.82 18.30
CA LYS A 3 -6.40 -20.24 17.27
C LYS A 3 -6.46 -19.26 16.11
N THR A 4 -7.13 -19.66 15.04
CA THR A 4 -7.37 -18.81 13.88
C THR A 4 -7.99 -17.47 14.27
N ILE A 5 -8.97 -17.48 15.20
CA ILE A 5 -9.62 -16.23 15.67
C ILE A 5 -8.60 -15.30 16.34
N ASP A 6 -7.65 -15.84 17.08
CA ASP A 6 -6.64 -15.01 17.75
C ASP A 6 -5.73 -14.33 16.72
N ARG A 7 -5.33 -15.06 15.70
CA ARG A 7 -4.53 -14.50 14.60
C ARG A 7 -5.32 -13.48 13.80
N LEU A 8 -6.60 -13.74 13.59
CA LEU A 8 -7.50 -12.78 12.92
C LEU A 8 -7.57 -11.47 13.69
N MET A 9 -7.67 -11.55 15.01
CA MET A 9 -7.66 -10.34 15.86
C MET A 9 -6.36 -9.57 15.73
N GLN A 10 -5.22 -10.26 15.62
CA GLN A 10 -3.94 -9.61 15.38
C GLN A 10 -3.93 -8.85 14.05
N PHE A 11 -4.49 -9.44 13.00
CA PHE A 11 -4.59 -8.79 11.70
C PHE A 11 -5.49 -7.55 11.75
N ILE A 12 -6.63 -7.65 12.43
CA ILE A 12 -7.56 -6.52 12.60
C ILE A 12 -6.87 -5.36 13.32
N GLU A 13 -6.15 -5.66 14.39
CA GLU A 13 -5.39 -4.66 15.14
C GLU A 13 -4.28 -4.03 14.30
N TYR A 14 -3.54 -4.85 13.57
CA TYR A 14 -2.51 -4.38 12.64
C TYR A 14 -3.08 -3.42 11.59
N SER A 15 -4.26 -3.72 11.08
CA SER A 15 -4.93 -2.91 10.05
C SER A 15 -5.52 -1.60 10.57
N GLY A 16 -5.55 -1.41 11.90
CA GLY A 16 -6.10 -0.20 12.51
C GLY A 16 -7.62 -0.13 12.47
N MET A 17 -8.28 -1.25 12.20
CA MET A 17 -9.75 -1.32 12.19
C MET A 17 -10.30 -1.73 13.55
N SER A 18 -11.53 -1.30 13.85
CA SER A 18 -12.29 -1.89 14.94
C SER A 18 -12.87 -3.23 14.50
N ALA A 19 -13.22 -4.08 15.45
CA ALA A 19 -13.88 -5.35 15.16
C ALA A 19 -15.17 -5.12 14.37
N ARG A 20 -15.91 -4.07 14.70
CA ARG A 20 -17.15 -3.71 14.00
C ARG A 20 -16.90 -3.33 12.54
N GLN A 21 -15.87 -2.53 12.27
CA GLN A 21 -15.49 -2.15 10.91
C GLN A 21 -15.11 -3.39 10.10
N PHE A 22 -14.36 -4.29 10.71
CA PHE A 22 -13.99 -5.54 10.08
C PHE A 22 -15.21 -6.40 9.76
N ASP A 23 -16.11 -6.59 10.73
CA ASP A 23 -17.33 -7.36 10.51
C ASP A 23 -18.14 -6.80 9.34
N LEU A 24 -18.30 -5.48 9.27
CA LEU A 24 -18.99 -4.83 8.17
C LEU A 24 -18.31 -5.08 6.83
N SER A 25 -16.99 -5.04 6.80
CA SER A 25 -16.22 -5.21 5.55
C SER A 25 -16.38 -6.60 4.94
N ILE A 26 -16.61 -7.62 5.75
CA ILE A 26 -16.78 -9.00 5.28
C ILE A 26 -18.25 -9.43 5.25
N GLY A 27 -19.18 -8.51 5.52
CA GLY A 27 -20.61 -8.82 5.54
C GLY A 27 -21.05 -9.70 6.69
N ALA A 28 -20.27 -9.77 7.76
CA ALA A 28 -20.64 -10.53 8.96
C ALA A 28 -21.60 -9.73 9.83
N SER A 29 -22.30 -10.44 10.73
CA SER A 29 -23.20 -9.80 11.67
C SER A 29 -22.44 -8.95 12.69
N ASN A 30 -23.08 -7.92 13.21
CA ASN A 30 -22.50 -7.06 14.22
C ASN A 30 -22.07 -7.88 15.46
N GLY A 31 -20.81 -7.69 15.86
CA GLY A 31 -20.25 -8.38 17.01
C GLY A 31 -19.79 -9.81 16.73
N TYR A 32 -19.78 -10.24 15.47
CA TYR A 32 -19.37 -11.60 15.10
C TYR A 32 -17.96 -11.92 15.59
N THR A 33 -16.99 -11.08 15.26
CA THR A 33 -15.57 -11.30 15.59
C THR A 33 -15.35 -11.35 17.10
N LEU A 34 -15.95 -10.42 17.85
CA LEU A 34 -15.83 -10.38 19.30
C LEU A 34 -16.45 -11.59 19.97
N ARG A 35 -17.59 -12.08 19.47
CA ARG A 35 -18.21 -13.31 19.99
C ARG A 35 -17.32 -14.52 19.75
N MET A 36 -16.76 -14.63 18.56
CA MET A 36 -15.85 -15.73 18.21
C MET A 36 -14.61 -15.70 19.10
N LYS A 37 -14.04 -14.53 19.34
CA LYS A 37 -12.91 -14.35 20.25
C LYS A 37 -13.26 -14.78 21.67
N LYS A 38 -14.39 -14.29 22.20
CA LYS A 38 -14.86 -14.59 23.56
C LYS A 38 -15.06 -16.09 23.77
N ASN A 39 -15.64 -16.76 22.79
CA ASN A 39 -15.99 -18.17 22.87
C ASN A 39 -14.85 -19.11 22.42
N HIS A 40 -13.71 -18.58 22.01
CA HIS A 40 -12.63 -19.35 21.40
C HIS A 40 -13.14 -20.30 20.30
N ALA A 41 -14.09 -19.81 19.52
CA ALA A 41 -14.75 -20.60 18.50
C ALA A 41 -13.91 -20.72 17.23
N SER A 42 -14.23 -21.72 16.44
CA SER A 42 -13.61 -21.89 15.13
C SER A 42 -14.28 -20.99 14.11
N VAL A 43 -13.49 -20.29 13.31
CA VAL A 43 -14.00 -19.43 12.24
C VAL A 43 -14.47 -20.32 11.09
N GLY A 44 -15.69 -20.10 10.60
CA GLY A 44 -16.24 -20.90 9.51
C GLY A 44 -15.47 -20.71 8.20
N SER A 45 -15.44 -21.76 7.37
CA SER A 45 -14.73 -21.73 6.10
C SER A 45 -15.27 -20.66 5.14
N ASP A 46 -16.58 -20.42 5.15
CA ASP A 46 -17.22 -19.39 4.32
C ASP A 46 -16.72 -18.00 4.71
N VAL A 47 -16.58 -17.77 6.01
CA VAL A 47 -16.08 -16.49 6.52
C VAL A 47 -14.61 -16.31 6.14
N ILE A 48 -13.80 -17.35 6.27
CA ILE A 48 -12.39 -17.31 5.89
C ILE A 48 -12.25 -17.01 4.41
N GLU A 49 -13.04 -17.64 3.55
CA GLU A 49 -13.05 -17.36 2.12
C GLU A 49 -13.36 -15.90 1.83
N THR A 50 -14.36 -15.34 2.48
CA THR A 50 -14.72 -13.93 2.33
C THR A 50 -13.58 -13.01 2.81
N ILE A 51 -12.94 -13.34 3.93
CA ILE A 51 -11.81 -12.59 4.45
C ILE A 51 -10.66 -12.53 3.45
N ILE A 52 -10.30 -13.67 2.86
CA ILE A 52 -9.19 -13.75 1.91
C ILE A 52 -9.51 -13.00 0.62
N ARG A 53 -10.75 -13.00 0.17
CA ARG A 53 -11.18 -12.23 -0.99
C ARG A 53 -11.18 -10.72 -0.73
N THR A 54 -11.59 -10.32 0.48
CA THR A 54 -11.64 -8.91 0.88
C THR A 54 -10.24 -8.37 1.19
N TYR A 55 -9.39 -9.19 1.77
CA TYR A 55 -8.03 -8.84 2.20
C TYR A 55 -7.00 -9.80 1.57
N PRO A 56 -6.73 -9.69 0.27
CA PRO A 56 -5.81 -10.60 -0.40
C PRO A 56 -4.36 -10.49 0.10
N GLN A 57 -4.03 -9.40 0.81
CA GLN A 57 -2.73 -9.23 1.44
C GLN A 57 -2.52 -10.14 2.66
N LEU A 58 -3.61 -10.66 3.24
CA LEU A 58 -3.52 -11.55 4.39
C LEU A 58 -3.08 -12.94 3.96
N ASN A 59 -2.04 -13.47 4.62
CA ASN A 59 -1.53 -14.80 4.33
C ASN A 59 -2.44 -15.86 4.93
N LEU A 60 -3.14 -16.62 4.07
CA LEU A 60 -4.06 -17.67 4.50
C LEU A 60 -3.36 -18.76 5.34
N ILE A 61 -2.15 -19.16 4.93
CA ILE A 61 -1.39 -20.19 5.64
C ILE A 61 -1.08 -19.73 7.06
N TRP A 62 -0.62 -18.48 7.20
CA TRP A 62 -0.38 -17.91 8.52
C TRP A 62 -1.66 -17.84 9.34
N LEU A 63 -2.77 -17.41 8.75
CA LEU A 63 -4.05 -17.29 9.44
C LEU A 63 -4.52 -18.62 9.99
N MET A 64 -4.38 -19.70 9.21
CA MET A 64 -4.88 -21.01 9.56
C MET A 64 -3.91 -21.80 10.44
N THR A 65 -2.60 -21.66 10.25
CA THR A 65 -1.59 -22.50 10.89
C THR A 65 -0.63 -21.75 11.82
N GLY A 66 -0.51 -20.46 11.65
CA GLY A 66 0.49 -19.65 12.36
C GLY A 66 1.86 -19.69 11.74
N GLU A 67 2.04 -20.43 10.65
CA GLU A 67 3.32 -20.53 9.96
C GLU A 67 3.49 -19.39 8.94
N GLY A 68 4.73 -18.91 8.82
CA GLY A 68 5.05 -17.83 7.89
C GLY A 68 4.74 -16.45 8.43
N GLN A 69 4.50 -15.50 7.55
CA GLN A 69 4.25 -14.11 7.89
C GLN A 69 2.77 -13.77 7.76
N MET A 70 2.31 -12.83 8.56
CA MET A 70 0.92 -12.34 8.53
C MET A 70 0.49 -11.88 7.14
N LEU A 71 1.36 -11.17 6.42
CA LEU A 71 1.07 -10.61 5.12
C LEU A 71 1.84 -11.31 4.02
N ASN A 72 1.20 -11.45 2.86
CA ASN A 72 1.87 -11.94 1.65
C ASN A 72 2.82 -10.86 1.15
N PRO A 73 4.14 -11.14 0.97
CA PRO A 73 5.10 -10.12 0.54
C PRO A 73 4.74 -9.48 -0.80
N ASP A 74 4.19 -10.27 -1.71
CA ASP A 74 3.85 -9.81 -3.06
C ASP A 74 2.53 -9.05 -3.14
N LYS A 75 1.69 -9.17 -2.10
CA LYS A 75 0.35 -8.57 -2.06
C LYS A 75 0.16 -7.64 -0.88
N ALA A 76 1.25 -7.34 -0.14
CA ALA A 76 1.20 -6.43 0.99
C ALA A 76 0.90 -5.02 0.48
N ILE A 77 -0.30 -4.54 0.77
CA ILE A 77 -0.73 -3.20 0.41
C ILE A 77 -0.58 -2.33 1.64
N LEU A 78 0.21 -1.27 1.51
CA LEU A 78 0.35 -0.29 2.57
C LEU A 78 -0.89 0.60 2.59
N LYS A 79 -1.61 0.59 3.70
CA LYS A 79 -2.77 1.43 4.03
C LYS A 79 -3.58 1.99 2.85
N SER A 80 -4.85 1.63 2.75
CA SER A 80 -5.86 2.19 1.83
C SER A 80 -5.54 2.09 0.33
N GLY A 81 -5.22 0.89 -0.14
CA GLY A 81 -5.12 0.61 -1.58
C GLY A 81 -3.82 1.02 -2.24
N GLN A 82 -2.78 1.29 -1.46
CA GLN A 82 -1.45 1.57 -2.01
C GLN A 82 -0.80 0.30 -2.57
N LEU A 83 0.10 0.48 -3.52
CA LEU A 83 0.84 -0.60 -4.16
C LEU A 83 1.72 -1.36 -3.14
N PRO A 84 2.07 -2.64 -3.41
CA PRO A 84 3.05 -3.36 -2.61
C PRO A 84 4.35 -2.58 -2.46
N LEU A 85 5.03 -2.75 -1.32
CA LEU A 85 6.23 -1.98 -0.98
C LEU A 85 7.33 -2.05 -2.05
N SER A 86 7.54 -3.24 -2.63
CA SER A 86 8.54 -3.44 -3.67
C SER A 86 8.20 -2.66 -4.95
N GLU A 87 6.94 -2.67 -5.36
CA GLU A 87 6.48 -1.94 -6.53
C GLU A 87 6.48 -0.44 -6.28
N GLN A 88 6.16 -0.02 -5.06
CA GLN A 88 6.20 1.37 -4.66
C GLN A 88 7.60 1.95 -4.76
N LYS A 89 8.63 1.22 -4.31
CA LYS A 89 10.03 1.63 -4.45
C LYS A 89 10.44 1.78 -5.91
N GLN A 90 10.07 0.82 -6.76
CA GLN A 90 10.35 0.88 -8.18
C GLN A 90 9.67 2.09 -8.82
N LEU A 91 8.42 2.34 -8.46
CA LEU A 91 7.66 3.48 -8.96
C LEU A 91 8.30 4.80 -8.54
N GLU A 92 8.74 4.92 -7.29
CA GLU A 92 9.43 6.11 -6.80
C GLU A 92 10.72 6.37 -7.57
N GLN A 93 11.51 5.33 -7.84
CA GLN A 93 12.74 5.45 -8.62
C GLN A 93 12.47 5.93 -10.05
N ILE A 94 11.43 5.41 -10.68
CA ILE A 94 11.02 5.81 -12.03
C ILE A 94 10.57 7.28 -12.04
N ILE A 95 9.78 7.67 -11.06
CA ILE A 95 9.30 9.05 -10.93
C ILE A 95 10.47 10.02 -10.73
N GLU A 96 11.41 9.69 -9.84
CA GLU A 96 12.60 10.50 -9.59
C GLU A 96 13.44 10.68 -10.86
N ALA A 97 13.65 9.59 -11.59
CA ALA A 97 14.41 9.64 -12.85
C ALA A 97 13.72 10.54 -13.88
N LYS A 98 12.40 10.45 -14.00
CA LYS A 98 11.63 11.29 -14.92
C LYS A 98 11.64 12.76 -14.51
N ILE A 99 11.57 13.06 -13.23
CA ILE A 99 11.66 14.43 -12.71
C ILE A 99 13.03 15.02 -13.04
N ARG A 100 14.12 14.26 -12.84
CA ARG A 100 15.48 14.72 -13.20
C ARG A 100 15.60 15.03 -14.68
N GLN A 101 15.08 14.16 -15.55
CA GLN A 101 15.11 14.36 -16.99
C GLN A 101 14.37 15.64 -17.39
N ARG A 102 13.23 15.88 -16.80
CA ARG A 102 12.44 17.10 -17.06
C ARG A 102 13.20 18.35 -16.58
N GLN A 103 13.77 18.30 -15.40
CA GLN A 103 14.56 19.41 -14.85
C GLN A 103 15.77 19.73 -15.71
N GLU A 104 16.47 18.71 -16.22
CA GLU A 104 17.59 18.90 -17.12
C GLU A 104 17.17 19.57 -18.44
N LYS A 105 16.05 19.13 -19.02
CA LYS A 105 15.51 19.71 -20.24
C LYS A 105 15.09 21.15 -20.03
N GLU A 106 14.41 21.44 -18.95
CA GLU A 106 14.00 22.80 -18.62
C GLU A 106 15.19 23.72 -18.38
N LEU A 107 16.19 23.21 -17.69
CA LEU A 107 17.42 23.98 -17.44
C LEU A 107 18.17 24.28 -18.74
N ARG A 108 18.29 23.30 -19.64
CA ARG A 108 18.93 23.51 -20.96
C ARG A 108 18.17 24.52 -21.78
N ALA A 109 16.83 24.39 -21.83
CA ALA A 109 16.01 25.34 -22.56
C ALA A 109 16.17 26.75 -22.02
N LEU A 110 16.21 26.89 -20.70
CA LEU A 110 16.41 28.19 -20.05
C LEU A 110 17.80 28.75 -20.35
N LEU A 111 18.83 27.93 -20.32
CA LEU A 111 20.19 28.37 -20.66
C LEU A 111 20.31 28.81 -22.10
N GLU A 112 19.69 28.10 -23.04
CA GLU A 112 19.66 28.51 -24.46
C GLU A 112 18.93 29.83 -24.63
N GLU A 113 17.84 30.04 -23.96
CA GLU A 113 17.05 31.26 -24.01
C GLU A 113 17.86 32.46 -23.46
N VAL A 114 18.50 32.28 -22.32
CA VAL A 114 19.35 33.30 -21.70
C VAL A 114 20.55 33.61 -22.58
N THR A 115 21.20 32.62 -23.15
CA THR A 115 22.33 32.81 -24.04
C THR A 115 21.96 33.59 -25.28
N ALA A 116 20.79 33.27 -25.90
CA ALA A 116 20.27 34.02 -27.05
C ALA A 116 19.99 35.48 -26.71
N GLU A 117 19.46 35.73 -25.52
CA GLU A 117 19.17 37.09 -25.07
C GLU A 117 20.45 37.89 -24.84
N ILE A 118 21.49 37.26 -24.26
CA ILE A 118 22.79 37.89 -24.05
C ILE A 118 23.43 38.25 -25.39
N GLU A 119 23.37 37.37 -26.38
CA GLU A 119 23.91 37.64 -27.73
C GLU A 119 23.20 38.79 -28.41
N LYS A 120 21.87 38.89 -28.24
CA LYS A 120 21.11 40.05 -28.76
C LYS A 120 21.57 41.36 -28.13
N ARG A 121 21.78 41.36 -26.82
CA ARG A 121 22.26 42.56 -26.11
C ARG A 121 23.68 42.97 -26.56
N LYS A 122 24.55 41.98 -26.75
CA LYS A 122 25.91 42.25 -27.27
C LYS A 122 25.88 42.83 -28.66
N GLY A 123 24.99 42.33 -29.52
CA GLY A 123 24.80 42.89 -30.87
C GLY A 123 24.33 44.32 -30.88
N LYS A 124 23.50 44.70 -29.92
CA LYS A 124 22.99 46.07 -29.77
C LYS A 124 24.07 47.03 -29.23
N GLU A 125 24.93 46.55 -28.35
CA GLU A 125 26.01 47.34 -27.76
C GLU A 125 27.15 47.55 -28.74
N ALA A 126 27.31 46.69 -29.73
CA ALA A 126 28.33 46.81 -30.76
C ALA A 126 28.04 47.85 -31.82
N ASP A 127 26.82 48.33 -31.88
CA ASP A 127 26.40 49.40 -32.75
C ASP A 127 26.58 50.75 -32.06
#